data_b8e6e835afa4c28e64b3c1a7eb11f189
#
_entry.id   b8e6e835afa4c28e64b3c1a7eb11f189
#
_cell.length_a   1.000
_cell.length_b   1.000
_cell.length_c   1.000
_cell.angle_alpha   90.00
_cell.angle_beta   90.00
_cell.angle_gamma   90.00
#
_symmetry.space_group_name_H-M   'P 1'
#
loop_
_entity.id
_entity.type
_entity.pdbx_description
1 polymer ?
#
loop_
_entity_poly.entity_id
_entity_poly.type
_entity_poly.pdbx_seq_one_letter_code
_entity_poly.pdbx_strand_id
1 'polypeptide(L)'
;LCTIDFLDYFIESGVRVLKIEGRARGAEYVKRVVECYDRALRAMEDGDYTPELAAALKERLATVFNRGFWEGYYAGRPIVEHSRHHGSAATKRKVYVGKVTNFFKKISVAEVLVEAAPLYEGDELLWVGETTGVVEQHGDEIFVDEHPVQTVLQGTTCSVKTVQLIRRGDKLY
;
A
#
# COMPACT_ATOMS: atom_id res chain seq x y z
N LEU A 1 16.96 3.86 4.14
CA LEU A 1 17.17 5.21 3.63
C LEU A 1 15.82 5.80 3.25
N CYS A 2 15.52 7.02 3.73
CA CYS A 2 14.37 7.81 3.35
C CYS A 2 14.81 9.27 3.21
N THR A 3 14.51 9.89 2.09
CA THR A 3 14.92 11.25 1.78
C THR A 3 13.75 12.24 1.72
N ILE A 4 12.55 11.78 2.11
CA ILE A 4 11.31 12.57 1.97
C ILE A 4 11.34 13.87 2.78
N ASP A 5 12.08 13.95 3.87
CA ASP A 5 12.15 15.15 4.73
C ASP A 5 13.04 16.28 4.13
N PHE A 6 13.88 15.94 3.15
CA PHE A 6 14.87 16.84 2.55
C PHE A 6 15.04 16.59 1.05
N LEU A 7 13.96 16.17 0.40
CA LEU A 7 13.95 15.85 -1.04
C LEU A 7 14.22 17.09 -1.90
N ASP A 8 13.82 18.27 -1.45
CA ASP A 8 14.07 19.58 -2.05
C ASP A 8 15.56 19.81 -2.30
N TYR A 9 16.44 19.52 -1.33
CA TYR A 9 17.89 19.67 -1.51
C TYR A 9 18.46 18.82 -2.62
N PHE A 10 17.89 17.60 -2.85
CA PHE A 10 18.31 16.77 -3.99
C PHE A 10 17.92 17.39 -5.32
N ILE A 11 16.71 17.91 -5.43
CA ILE A 11 16.21 18.52 -6.65
C ILE A 11 16.97 19.80 -6.96
N GLU A 12 17.21 20.65 -5.96
CA GLU A 12 17.98 21.89 -6.07
C GLU A 12 19.44 21.61 -6.45
N SER A 13 20.06 20.54 -5.93
CA SER A 13 21.41 20.14 -6.30
C SER A 13 21.55 19.58 -7.73
N GLY A 14 20.46 19.50 -8.49
CA GLY A 14 20.44 19.07 -9.87
C GLY A 14 20.18 17.58 -10.10
N VAL A 15 19.79 16.82 -9.08
CA VAL A 15 19.34 15.43 -9.25
C VAL A 15 18.07 15.40 -10.10
N ARG A 16 18.05 14.53 -11.13
CA ARG A 16 16.92 14.38 -12.07
C ARG A 16 16.33 12.98 -12.09
N VAL A 17 16.98 12.02 -11.47
CA VAL A 17 16.52 10.63 -11.44
C VAL A 17 16.62 10.09 -10.03
N LEU A 18 15.49 9.61 -9.51
CA LEU A 18 15.40 8.94 -8.23
C LEU A 18 15.18 7.44 -8.46
N LYS A 19 16.05 6.61 -7.88
CA LYS A 19 15.91 5.15 -7.95
C LYS A 19 15.27 4.61 -6.69
N ILE A 20 14.13 3.95 -6.86
CA ILE A 20 13.42 3.24 -5.78
C ILE A 20 13.88 1.78 -5.75
N GLU A 21 14.29 1.30 -4.58
CA GLU A 21 14.67 -0.10 -4.39
C GLU A 21 13.48 -0.90 -3.86
N GLY A 22 12.91 -1.72 -4.75
CA GLY A 22 11.75 -2.58 -4.47
C GLY A 22 12.07 -4.07 -4.45
N ARG A 23 13.34 -4.47 -4.58
CA ARG A 23 13.73 -5.88 -4.64
C ARG A 23 13.32 -6.61 -3.36
N ALA A 24 12.70 -7.78 -3.52
CA ALA A 24 12.15 -8.59 -2.43
C ALA A 24 11.09 -7.84 -1.58
N ARG A 25 10.36 -6.90 -2.18
CA ARG A 25 9.24 -6.19 -1.56
C ARG A 25 7.94 -6.54 -2.28
N GLY A 26 6.83 -6.45 -1.55
CA GLY A 26 5.49 -6.59 -2.15
C GLY A 26 5.15 -5.43 -3.07
N ALA A 27 4.19 -5.64 -3.95
CA ALA A 27 3.73 -4.61 -4.88
C ALA A 27 3.18 -3.37 -4.16
N GLU A 28 2.53 -3.57 -3.02
CA GLU A 28 2.01 -2.50 -2.15
C GLU A 28 3.12 -1.57 -1.63
N TYR A 29 4.30 -2.10 -1.36
CA TYR A 29 5.46 -1.29 -0.99
C TYR A 29 5.87 -0.37 -2.13
N VAL A 30 6.05 -0.93 -3.33
CA VAL A 30 6.50 -0.15 -4.50
C VAL A 30 5.46 0.92 -4.82
N LYS A 31 4.18 0.56 -4.86
CA LYS A 31 3.07 1.50 -5.08
C LYS A 31 3.13 2.65 -4.07
N ARG A 32 3.20 2.35 -2.77
CA ARG A 32 3.22 3.35 -1.70
C ARG A 32 4.42 4.30 -1.81
N VAL A 33 5.61 3.76 -2.07
CA VAL A 33 6.82 4.59 -2.22
C VAL A 33 6.70 5.49 -3.44
N VAL A 34 6.29 4.96 -4.60
CA VAL A 34 6.09 5.76 -5.82
C VAL A 34 5.08 6.88 -5.59
N GLU A 35 3.91 6.58 -5.01
CA GLU A 35 2.87 7.58 -4.73
C GLU A 35 3.36 8.70 -3.82
N CYS A 36 4.12 8.37 -2.77
CA CYS A 36 4.62 9.38 -1.84
C CYS A 36 5.67 10.28 -2.49
N TYR A 37 6.60 9.72 -3.25
CA TYR A 37 7.62 10.51 -3.92
C TYR A 37 7.06 11.30 -5.12
N ASP A 38 6.12 10.75 -5.90
CA ASP A 38 5.41 11.49 -6.95
C ASP A 38 4.65 12.68 -6.36
N ARG A 39 3.92 12.48 -5.25
CA ARG A 39 3.21 13.58 -4.57
C ARG A 39 4.17 14.66 -4.06
N ALA A 40 5.32 14.28 -3.50
CA ALA A 40 6.33 15.22 -3.05
C ALA A 40 6.89 16.05 -4.21
N LEU A 41 7.24 15.39 -5.32
CA LEU A 41 7.78 16.06 -6.51
C LEU A 41 6.76 17.04 -7.13
N ARG A 42 5.49 16.63 -7.25
CA ARG A 42 4.43 17.54 -7.72
C ARG A 42 4.25 18.74 -6.80
N ALA A 43 4.28 18.52 -5.50
CA ALA A 43 4.19 19.62 -4.54
C ALA A 43 5.37 20.60 -4.67
N MET A 44 6.57 20.13 -5.01
CA MET A 44 7.71 21.00 -5.29
C MET A 44 7.51 21.83 -6.57
N GLU A 45 6.98 21.21 -7.64
CA GLU A 45 6.64 21.90 -8.88
C GLU A 45 5.59 22.99 -8.65
N ASP A 46 4.60 22.70 -7.80
CA ASP A 46 3.49 23.63 -7.45
C ASP A 46 3.90 24.67 -6.39
N GLY A 47 5.07 24.54 -5.74
CA GLY A 47 5.52 25.39 -4.65
C GLY A 47 4.88 25.10 -3.28
N ASP A 48 4.24 23.95 -3.14
CA ASP A 48 3.46 23.51 -1.95
C ASP A 48 4.18 22.44 -1.10
N TYR A 49 5.46 22.19 -1.37
CA TYR A 49 6.22 21.24 -0.57
C TYR A 49 6.59 21.85 0.78
N THR A 50 5.97 21.33 1.84
CA THR A 50 6.15 21.82 3.21
C THR A 50 6.63 20.72 4.15
N PRO A 51 7.22 21.07 5.31
CA PRO A 51 7.58 20.08 6.33
C PRO A 51 6.38 19.23 6.80
N GLU A 52 5.19 19.81 6.86
CA GLU A 52 3.95 19.11 7.24
C GLU A 52 3.56 18.08 6.20
N LEU A 53 3.67 18.42 4.90
CA LEU A 53 3.45 17.46 3.82
C LEU A 53 4.48 16.34 3.86
N ALA A 54 5.77 16.67 4.05
CA ALA A 54 6.83 15.66 4.15
C ALA A 54 6.58 14.71 5.32
N ALA A 55 6.17 15.21 6.49
CA ALA A 55 5.81 14.40 7.65
C ALA A 55 4.61 13.47 7.36
N ALA A 56 3.54 13.99 6.75
CA ALA A 56 2.38 13.18 6.35
C ALA A 56 2.74 12.10 5.33
N LEU A 57 3.60 12.39 4.37
CA LEU A 57 4.09 11.40 3.41
C LEU A 57 4.98 10.35 4.08
N LYS A 58 5.78 10.74 5.06
CA LYS A 58 6.59 9.82 5.86
C LYS A 58 5.74 8.86 6.71
N GLU A 59 4.64 9.33 7.28
CA GLU A 59 3.64 8.49 7.96
C GLU A 59 3.01 7.47 6.98
N ARG A 60 2.67 7.89 5.75
CA ARG A 60 2.21 6.99 4.71
C ARG A 60 3.27 5.96 4.32
N LEU A 61 4.54 6.34 4.21
CA LEU A 61 5.65 5.41 3.98
C LEU A 61 5.79 4.41 5.13
N ALA A 62 5.48 4.78 6.36
CA ALA A 62 5.54 3.89 7.53
C ALA A 62 4.48 2.78 7.49
N THR A 63 3.44 2.88 6.66
CA THR A 63 2.40 1.84 6.54
C THR A 63 2.89 0.57 5.83
N VAL A 64 3.96 0.65 5.06
CA VAL A 64 4.56 -0.48 4.34
C VAL A 64 5.89 -0.91 4.96
N PHE A 65 6.47 -1.99 4.47
CA PHE A 65 7.70 -2.55 5.02
C PHE A 65 8.78 -1.49 5.21
N ASN A 66 9.25 -1.32 6.44
CA ASN A 66 10.42 -0.52 6.78
C ASN A 66 11.13 -1.11 8.01
N ARG A 67 12.35 -0.67 8.27
CA ARG A 67 13.15 -1.01 9.47
C ARG A 67 13.50 0.25 10.27
N GLY A 68 12.59 1.22 10.27
CA GLY A 68 12.86 2.58 10.66
C GLY A 68 13.39 3.40 9.47
N PHE A 69 13.26 4.71 9.57
CA PHE A 69 13.75 5.64 8.56
C PHE A 69 15.11 6.19 8.95
N TRP A 70 15.97 6.32 7.95
CA TRP A 70 17.31 6.84 8.09
C TRP A 70 17.61 7.80 6.95
N GLU A 71 18.23 8.93 7.29
CA GLU A 71 18.54 10.01 6.35
C GLU A 71 19.78 9.72 5.49
N GLY A 72 20.52 8.65 5.77
CA GLY A 72 21.78 8.39 5.13
C GLY A 72 22.91 9.23 5.73
N TYR A 73 23.96 9.44 4.96
CA TYR A 73 25.10 10.27 5.32
C TYR A 73 24.99 11.70 4.78
N TYR A 74 23.85 12.05 4.19
CA TYR A 74 23.69 13.34 3.48
C TYR A 74 23.77 14.55 4.42
N ALA A 75 23.40 14.40 5.67
CA ALA A 75 23.53 15.45 6.69
C ALA A 75 24.87 15.45 7.42
N GLY A 76 25.89 14.73 6.93
CA GLY A 76 27.23 14.71 7.50
C GLY A 76 27.37 13.97 8.84
N ARG A 77 26.39 13.17 9.24
CA ARG A 77 26.45 12.39 10.50
C ARG A 77 27.34 11.16 10.31
N PRO A 78 28.40 10.97 11.14
CA PRO A 78 29.40 9.93 10.93
C PRO A 78 29.04 8.56 11.52
N ILE A 79 27.84 8.38 12.09
CA ILE A 79 27.53 7.17 12.86
C ILE A 79 26.60 6.27 12.07
N VAL A 80 27.05 5.01 11.86
CA VAL A 80 26.21 3.94 11.33
C VAL A 80 25.16 3.55 12.38
N GLU A 81 23.95 4.01 12.20
CA GLU A 81 22.80 3.53 12.98
C GLU A 81 22.28 2.24 12.36
N HIS A 82 22.61 1.11 12.96
CA HIS A 82 21.98 -0.16 12.60
C HIS A 82 20.56 -0.22 13.16
N SER A 83 19.62 -0.68 12.36
CA SER A 83 18.26 -0.95 12.86
C SER A 83 18.34 -1.94 14.04
N ARG A 84 17.77 -1.55 15.17
CA ARG A 84 17.67 -2.38 16.38
C ARG A 84 16.54 -3.39 16.30
N HIS A 85 15.71 -3.33 15.27
CA HIS A 85 14.55 -4.19 15.09
C HIS A 85 14.81 -5.24 14.01
N HIS A 86 14.57 -6.51 14.36
CA HIS A 86 14.49 -7.59 13.39
C HIS A 86 13.08 -7.58 12.75
N GLY A 87 13.01 -7.62 11.41
CA GLY A 87 11.76 -7.65 10.69
C GLY A 87 11.26 -6.27 10.22
N SER A 88 9.96 -6.14 10.07
CA SER A 88 9.31 -4.91 9.63
C SER A 88 8.80 -4.09 10.80
N ALA A 89 9.04 -2.77 10.76
CA ALA A 89 8.44 -1.78 11.66
C ALA A 89 7.18 -1.11 11.02
N ALA A 90 6.60 -1.73 9.99
CA ALA A 90 5.40 -1.20 9.35
C ALA A 90 4.24 -1.06 10.33
N THR A 91 3.49 0.04 10.24
CA THR A 91 2.34 0.32 11.08
C THR A 91 1.09 -0.45 10.64
N LYS A 92 1.07 -0.97 9.39
CA LYS A 92 0.01 -1.87 8.89
C LYS A 92 0.59 -3.23 8.55
N ARG A 93 -0.23 -4.26 8.75
CA ARG A 93 0.09 -5.65 8.40
C ARG A 93 -1.01 -6.19 7.49
N LYS A 94 -0.64 -6.71 6.33
CA LYS A 94 -1.60 -7.41 5.49
C LYS A 94 -1.83 -8.83 6.00
N VAL A 95 -3.09 -9.21 6.06
CA VAL A 95 -3.55 -10.55 6.45
C VAL A 95 -4.22 -11.18 5.23
N TYR A 96 -3.79 -12.36 4.84
CA TYR A 96 -4.40 -13.04 3.70
C TYR A 96 -5.81 -13.49 4.04
N VAL A 97 -6.77 -13.07 3.22
CA VAL A 97 -8.19 -13.44 3.35
C VAL A 97 -8.54 -14.54 2.35
N GLY A 98 -8.27 -14.32 1.07
CA GLY A 98 -8.69 -15.27 0.05
C GLY A 98 -8.33 -14.88 -1.36
N LYS A 99 -9.02 -15.46 -2.31
CA LYS A 99 -8.73 -15.35 -3.73
C LYS A 99 -9.99 -15.07 -4.54
N VAL A 100 -9.87 -14.22 -5.53
CA VAL A 100 -10.95 -13.93 -6.50
C VAL A 100 -11.18 -15.15 -7.39
N THR A 101 -12.40 -15.65 -7.36
CA THR A 101 -12.88 -16.76 -8.19
C THR A 101 -13.50 -16.29 -9.48
N ASN A 102 -14.17 -15.12 -9.44
CA ASN A 102 -14.82 -14.51 -10.59
C ASN A 102 -14.92 -12.98 -10.45
N PHE A 103 -15.21 -12.29 -11.56
CA PHE A 103 -15.47 -10.85 -11.56
C PHE A 103 -16.62 -10.50 -12.49
N PHE A 104 -17.67 -9.90 -11.94
CA PHE A 104 -18.86 -9.46 -12.66
C PHE A 104 -18.70 -8.02 -13.14
N LYS A 105 -18.11 -7.87 -14.33
CA LYS A 105 -17.69 -6.57 -14.88
C LYS A 105 -18.82 -5.53 -14.97
N LYS A 106 -20.05 -5.95 -15.30
CA LYS A 106 -21.19 -5.02 -15.47
C LYS A 106 -21.59 -4.31 -14.18
N ILE A 107 -21.40 -4.96 -13.05
CA ILE A 107 -21.81 -4.46 -11.73
C ILE A 107 -20.62 -4.16 -10.83
N SER A 108 -19.39 -4.36 -11.34
CA SER A 108 -18.12 -4.14 -10.59
C SER A 108 -18.09 -4.90 -9.26
N VAL A 109 -18.37 -6.21 -9.31
CA VAL A 109 -18.37 -7.09 -8.13
C VAL A 109 -17.37 -8.21 -8.34
N ALA A 110 -16.51 -8.42 -7.34
CA ALA A 110 -15.61 -9.56 -7.26
C ALA A 110 -16.24 -10.67 -6.42
N GLU A 111 -16.24 -11.89 -6.92
CA GLU A 111 -16.55 -13.09 -6.15
C GLU A 111 -15.26 -13.61 -5.53
N VAL A 112 -15.25 -13.81 -4.23
CA VAL A 112 -14.08 -14.18 -3.42
C VAL A 112 -14.36 -15.44 -2.63
N LEU A 113 -13.47 -16.43 -2.75
CA LEU A 113 -13.43 -17.54 -1.81
C LEU A 113 -12.54 -17.13 -0.62
N VAL A 114 -13.09 -17.10 0.57
CA VAL A 114 -12.35 -16.85 1.82
C VAL A 114 -11.60 -18.11 2.20
N GLU A 115 -10.26 -18.05 2.08
CA GLU A 115 -9.38 -19.23 2.24
C GLU A 115 -8.68 -19.27 3.60
N ALA A 116 -8.53 -18.14 4.29
CA ALA A 116 -7.75 -18.05 5.53
C ALA A 116 -8.44 -17.20 6.59
N ALA A 117 -8.10 -15.91 6.69
CA ALA A 117 -8.70 -15.02 7.70
C ALA A 117 -10.15 -14.67 7.33
N PRO A 118 -11.03 -14.50 8.31
CA PRO A 118 -12.37 -13.97 8.06
C PRO A 118 -12.32 -12.57 7.46
N LEU A 119 -13.36 -12.21 6.74
CA LEU A 119 -13.57 -10.89 6.16
C LEU A 119 -14.72 -10.19 6.91
N TYR A 120 -14.50 -8.93 7.28
CA TYR A 120 -15.49 -8.12 7.97
C TYR A 120 -15.90 -6.91 7.12
N GLU A 121 -17.18 -6.54 7.22
CA GLU A 121 -17.66 -5.27 6.69
C GLU A 121 -16.89 -4.10 7.31
N GLY A 122 -16.45 -3.14 6.48
CA GLY A 122 -15.64 -2.01 6.90
C GLY A 122 -14.12 -2.28 6.94
N ASP A 123 -13.67 -3.51 6.70
CA ASP A 123 -12.23 -3.80 6.62
C ASP A 123 -11.56 -2.98 5.51
N GLU A 124 -10.31 -2.60 5.73
CA GLU A 124 -9.44 -2.07 4.67
C GLU A 124 -8.97 -3.22 3.77
N LEU A 125 -9.44 -3.26 2.55
CA LEU A 125 -9.16 -4.31 1.57
C LEU A 125 -7.98 -3.96 0.67
N LEU A 126 -7.09 -4.92 0.50
CA LEU A 126 -5.95 -4.83 -0.41
C LEU A 126 -6.04 -5.96 -1.44
N TRP A 127 -6.38 -5.61 -2.67
CA TRP A 127 -6.37 -6.53 -3.81
C TRP A 127 -5.00 -6.49 -4.48
N VAL A 128 -4.43 -7.67 -4.69
CA VAL A 128 -3.11 -7.79 -5.32
C VAL A 128 -3.15 -8.83 -6.42
N GLY A 129 -2.84 -8.39 -7.63
CA GLY A 129 -2.78 -9.25 -8.81
C GLY A 129 -1.65 -8.85 -9.77
N GLU A 130 -1.17 -9.80 -10.55
CA GLU A 130 -0.06 -9.59 -11.48
C GLU A 130 -0.38 -8.50 -12.53
N THR A 131 -1.59 -8.55 -13.09
CA THR A 131 -2.04 -7.58 -14.09
C THR A 131 -2.87 -6.44 -13.47
N THR A 132 -3.60 -6.73 -12.40
CA THR A 132 -4.41 -5.74 -11.67
C THR A 132 -3.52 -4.76 -10.92
N GLY A 133 -2.33 -5.21 -10.50
CA GLY A 133 -1.48 -4.43 -9.62
C GLY A 133 -2.00 -4.44 -8.19
N VAL A 134 -2.11 -3.27 -7.59
CA VAL A 134 -2.59 -3.10 -6.20
C VAL A 134 -3.75 -2.12 -6.17
N VAL A 135 -4.88 -2.58 -5.63
CA VAL A 135 -6.09 -1.77 -5.40
C VAL A 135 -6.40 -1.77 -3.92
N GLU A 136 -6.62 -0.59 -3.36
CA GLU A 136 -6.98 -0.37 -1.96
C GLU A 136 -8.39 0.22 -1.90
N GLN A 137 -9.24 -0.31 -1.02
CA GLN A 137 -10.59 0.19 -0.77
C GLN A 137 -11.10 -0.29 0.59
N HIS A 138 -12.25 0.22 1.04
CA HIS A 138 -13.00 -0.36 2.14
C HIS A 138 -13.98 -1.42 1.64
N GLY A 139 -14.26 -2.40 2.48
CA GLY A 139 -15.21 -3.48 2.24
C GLY A 139 -16.60 -3.13 2.74
N ASP A 140 -17.22 -2.09 2.17
CA ASP A 140 -18.49 -1.55 2.68
C ASP A 140 -19.73 -2.34 2.22
N GLU A 141 -19.60 -3.13 1.15
CA GLU A 141 -20.70 -3.91 0.58
C GLU A 141 -20.24 -5.36 0.37
N ILE A 142 -20.55 -6.24 1.31
CA ILE A 142 -20.22 -7.66 1.29
C ILE A 142 -21.51 -8.48 1.29
N PHE A 143 -21.63 -9.44 0.39
CA PHE A 143 -22.82 -10.29 0.22
C PHE A 143 -22.45 -11.78 0.21
N VAL A 144 -23.29 -12.59 0.83
CA VAL A 144 -23.30 -14.06 0.70
C VAL A 144 -24.69 -14.46 0.24
N ASP A 145 -24.80 -15.22 -0.85
CA ASP A 145 -26.07 -15.64 -1.45
C ASP A 145 -27.07 -14.46 -1.63
N GLU A 146 -26.55 -13.33 -2.18
CA GLU A 146 -27.32 -12.08 -2.44
C GLU A 146 -27.80 -11.34 -1.17
N HIS A 147 -27.45 -11.80 0.02
CA HIS A 147 -27.79 -11.15 1.27
C HIS A 147 -26.58 -10.39 1.85
N PRO A 148 -26.76 -9.14 2.30
CA PRO A 148 -25.67 -8.39 2.93
C PRO A 148 -25.26 -9.05 4.25
N VAL A 149 -23.97 -9.13 4.50
CA VAL A 149 -23.41 -9.75 5.72
C VAL A 149 -22.29 -8.89 6.30
N GLN A 150 -22.19 -8.89 7.62
CA GLN A 150 -21.12 -8.19 8.33
C GLN A 150 -19.83 -9.02 8.44
N THR A 151 -19.92 -10.34 8.29
CA THR A 151 -18.78 -11.24 8.48
C THR A 151 -18.89 -12.42 7.54
N VAL A 152 -17.77 -12.75 6.89
CA VAL A 152 -17.62 -13.95 6.06
C VAL A 152 -16.52 -14.82 6.63
N LEU A 153 -16.84 -16.07 6.94
CA LEU A 153 -15.91 -17.04 7.52
C LEU A 153 -15.13 -17.80 6.44
N GLN A 154 -14.02 -18.41 6.84
CA GLN A 154 -13.23 -19.31 5.99
C GLN A 154 -14.09 -20.42 5.37
N GLY A 155 -13.84 -20.70 4.11
CA GLY A 155 -14.56 -21.70 3.31
C GLY A 155 -15.81 -21.17 2.61
N THR A 156 -16.21 -19.92 2.90
CA THR A 156 -17.39 -19.29 2.29
C THR A 156 -17.00 -18.47 1.06
N THR A 157 -17.84 -18.50 0.04
CA THR A 157 -17.75 -17.60 -1.11
C THR A 157 -18.62 -16.38 -0.87
N CYS A 158 -18.08 -15.19 -1.10
CA CYS A 158 -18.79 -13.92 -0.98
C CYS A 158 -18.60 -13.04 -2.20
N SER A 159 -19.47 -12.05 -2.33
CA SER A 159 -19.40 -11.00 -3.33
C SER A 159 -19.04 -9.69 -2.68
N VAL A 160 -18.04 -8.99 -3.25
CA VAL A 160 -17.53 -7.71 -2.75
C VAL A 160 -17.60 -6.67 -3.87
N LYS A 161 -18.25 -5.54 -3.61
CA LYS A 161 -18.25 -4.40 -4.52
C LYS A 161 -16.85 -3.84 -4.66
N THR A 162 -16.43 -3.50 -5.87
CA THR A 162 -15.08 -2.99 -6.12
C THR A 162 -15.08 -1.66 -6.85
N VAL A 163 -14.10 -0.81 -6.53
CA VAL A 163 -13.92 0.51 -7.17
C VAL A 163 -13.19 0.43 -8.50
N GLN A 164 -12.54 -0.70 -8.77
CA GLN A 164 -11.77 -0.94 -9.99
C GLN A 164 -11.94 -2.39 -10.46
N LEU A 165 -11.48 -2.65 -11.68
CA LEU A 165 -11.44 -4.01 -12.24
C LEU A 165 -10.48 -4.89 -11.46
N ILE A 166 -11.02 -5.90 -10.82
CA ILE A 166 -10.28 -6.99 -10.17
C ILE A 166 -10.35 -8.22 -11.09
N ARG A 167 -9.37 -9.08 -11.05
CA ARG A 167 -9.29 -10.24 -11.94
C ARG A 167 -9.33 -11.55 -11.18
N ARG A 168 -9.85 -12.58 -11.83
CA ARG A 168 -9.77 -13.94 -11.32
C ARG A 168 -8.32 -14.32 -11.01
N GLY A 169 -8.10 -14.87 -9.82
CA GLY A 169 -6.79 -15.24 -9.32
C GLY A 169 -6.10 -14.15 -8.49
N ASP A 170 -6.60 -12.90 -8.50
CA ASP A 170 -6.10 -11.87 -7.61
C ASP A 170 -6.32 -12.26 -6.15
N LYS A 171 -5.41 -11.85 -5.29
CA LYS A 171 -5.45 -12.13 -3.86
C LYS A 171 -6.07 -10.97 -3.11
N LEU A 172 -6.90 -11.29 -2.11
CA LEU A 172 -7.45 -10.36 -1.14
C LEU A 172 -6.71 -10.49 0.19
N TYR A 173 -6.32 -9.34 0.71
CA TYR A 173 -5.72 -9.18 2.03
C TYR A 173 -6.49 -8.13 2.82
#